data_13b9cfe113f7fc2093469691496bdefd
#
_entry.id   13b9cfe113f7fc2093469691496bdefd
#
_cell.length_a   1.000
_cell.length_b   1.000
_cell.length_c   1.000
_cell.angle_alpha   90.00
_cell.angle_beta   90.00
_cell.angle_gamma   90.00
#
_symmetry.space_group_name_H-M   'P 1'
#
loop_
_entity.id
_entity.type
_entity.pdbx_description
1 polymer ?
#
loop_
_entity_poly.entity_id
_entity_poly.type
_entity_poly.pdbx_seq_one_letter_code
_entity_poly.pdbx_strand_id
1 'polypeptide(L)'
;PKGDLQHLLEALEAEWGLTGLICDTLLLRSLQPALKKSGRSLTVAVYKNTSIVALWPGVHLNAYGVAVDVGSTTVAVHLCDLSSGEVLASASMMNPQIRFGEDLMSRVSYVMMHPEGAAEMTASIRGALNDLFANVAKQVKGAVEDILEITLVANPIMHHLLLGIDPVELGGAPFALTTDAAIEVAARAVSYTHLTLPTSSVVL
;
A
#
# COMPACT_ATOMS: atom_id res chain seq x y z
N PRO A 1 17.04 -31.19 -10.58
CA PRO A 1 15.97 -30.95 -9.57
C PRO A 1 15.35 -29.62 -9.79
N LYS A 2 14.01 -29.52 -9.76
CA LYS A 2 13.26 -28.26 -9.86
C LYS A 2 13.35 -27.52 -8.52
N GLY A 3 13.39 -26.19 -8.56
CA GLY A 3 13.32 -25.34 -7.37
C GLY A 3 11.91 -25.26 -6.76
N ASP A 4 11.81 -24.86 -5.49
CA ASP A 4 10.53 -24.75 -4.79
C ASP A 4 9.57 -23.75 -5.45
N LEU A 5 10.06 -22.64 -6.02
CA LEU A 5 9.23 -21.73 -6.80
C LEU A 5 8.60 -22.43 -8.01
N GLN A 6 9.37 -23.22 -8.74
CA GLN A 6 8.84 -23.94 -9.90
C GLN A 6 7.75 -24.93 -9.50
N HIS A 7 7.92 -25.65 -8.39
CA HIS A 7 6.88 -26.53 -7.86
C HIS A 7 5.62 -25.76 -7.45
N LEU A 8 5.77 -24.59 -6.83
CA LEU A 8 4.64 -23.74 -6.47
C LEU A 8 3.87 -23.27 -7.72
N LEU A 9 4.59 -22.79 -8.74
CA LEU A 9 3.96 -22.32 -9.98
C LEU A 9 3.23 -23.44 -10.72
N GLU A 10 3.83 -24.63 -10.78
CA GLU A 10 3.20 -25.83 -11.38
C GLU A 10 1.94 -26.25 -10.61
N ALA A 11 1.94 -26.17 -9.27
CA ALA A 11 0.76 -26.47 -8.47
C ALA A 11 -0.36 -25.45 -8.71
N LEU A 12 -0.04 -24.14 -8.76
CA LEU A 12 -1.00 -23.09 -9.04
C LEU A 12 -1.59 -23.19 -10.46
N GLU A 13 -0.79 -23.59 -11.43
CA GLU A 13 -1.26 -23.88 -12.79
C GLU A 13 -2.17 -25.10 -12.82
N ALA A 14 -1.77 -26.20 -12.21
CA ALA A 14 -2.52 -27.45 -12.25
C ALA A 14 -3.85 -27.38 -11.49
N GLU A 15 -3.89 -26.70 -10.33
CA GLU A 15 -5.08 -26.66 -9.46
C GLU A 15 -6.01 -25.49 -9.78
N TRP A 16 -5.45 -24.35 -10.22
CA TRP A 16 -6.20 -23.10 -10.37
C TRP A 16 -6.13 -22.49 -11.78
N GLY A 17 -5.38 -23.11 -12.71
CA GLY A 17 -5.22 -22.60 -14.08
C GLY A 17 -4.42 -21.29 -14.15
N LEU A 18 -3.66 -20.95 -13.12
CA LEU A 18 -2.89 -19.70 -13.04
C LEU A 18 -1.52 -19.89 -13.69
N THR A 19 -1.31 -19.23 -14.82
CA THR A 19 -0.07 -19.33 -15.61
C THR A 19 0.67 -17.99 -15.67
N GLY A 20 1.99 -18.04 -15.86
CA GLY A 20 2.81 -16.84 -16.06
C GLY A 20 2.91 -15.92 -14.85
N LEU A 21 2.67 -16.44 -13.65
CA LEU A 21 2.73 -15.66 -12.42
C LEU A 21 4.13 -15.14 -12.12
N ILE A 22 4.19 -13.86 -11.73
CA ILE A 22 5.42 -13.20 -11.29
C ILE A 22 5.50 -13.31 -9.76
N CYS A 23 6.67 -13.69 -9.26
CA CYS A 23 6.98 -13.70 -7.82
C CYS A 23 8.16 -12.77 -7.54
N ASP A 24 7.94 -11.85 -6.60
CA ASP A 24 8.95 -10.88 -6.17
C ASP A 24 10.08 -11.54 -5.36
N THR A 25 11.28 -10.98 -5.45
CA THR A 25 12.46 -11.46 -4.71
C THR A 25 12.27 -11.44 -3.19
N LEU A 26 11.48 -10.52 -2.64
CA LEU A 26 11.20 -10.48 -1.21
C LEU A 26 10.34 -11.68 -0.78
N LEU A 27 9.33 -12.02 -1.59
CA LEU A 27 8.51 -13.21 -1.35
C LEU A 27 9.31 -14.49 -1.50
N LEU A 28 10.24 -14.54 -2.46
CA LEU A 28 11.14 -15.70 -2.61
C LEU A 28 11.95 -15.99 -1.35
N ARG A 29 12.36 -14.97 -0.61
CA ARG A 29 13.09 -15.15 0.65
C ARG A 29 12.25 -15.82 1.73
N SER A 30 10.93 -15.66 1.70
CA SER A 30 10.01 -16.26 2.67
C SER A 30 9.48 -17.63 2.24
N LEU A 31 9.64 -18.04 0.98
CA LEU A 31 9.09 -19.28 0.43
C LEU A 31 9.57 -20.53 1.17
N GLN A 32 10.88 -20.74 1.24
CA GLN A 32 11.42 -21.94 1.90
C GLN A 32 11.13 -21.98 3.41
N PRO A 33 11.27 -20.87 4.17
CA PRO A 33 10.83 -20.82 5.57
C PRO A 33 9.37 -21.18 5.76
N ALA A 34 8.47 -20.68 4.91
CA ALA A 34 7.04 -20.97 4.98
C ALA A 34 6.74 -22.45 4.68
N LEU A 35 7.35 -23.02 3.62
CA LEU A 35 7.24 -24.44 3.27
C LEU A 35 7.71 -25.34 4.41
N LYS A 36 8.83 -25.00 5.04
CA LYS A 36 9.39 -25.77 6.15
C LYS A 36 8.46 -25.74 7.37
N LYS A 37 7.87 -24.58 7.68
CA LYS A 37 6.99 -24.37 8.85
C LYS A 37 5.69 -25.16 8.74
N SER A 38 5.17 -25.37 7.54
CA SER A 38 3.83 -25.92 7.28
C SER A 38 3.82 -27.33 6.68
N GLY A 39 4.97 -28.01 6.62
CA GLY A 39 5.04 -29.31 5.96
C GLY A 39 4.68 -29.25 4.47
N ARG A 40 5.10 -28.16 3.80
CA ARG A 40 4.93 -27.87 2.36
C ARG A 40 3.50 -27.48 1.94
N SER A 41 2.63 -27.12 2.89
CA SER A 41 1.33 -26.52 2.59
C SER A 41 1.40 -24.99 2.67
N LEU A 42 0.86 -24.28 1.69
CA LEU A 42 0.88 -22.81 1.63
C LEU A 42 -0.51 -22.25 1.29
N THR A 43 -0.82 -21.11 1.87
CA THR A 43 -1.84 -20.20 1.32
C THR A 43 -1.12 -19.12 0.53
N VAL A 44 -1.61 -18.83 -0.67
CA VAL A 44 -1.00 -17.87 -1.60
C VAL A 44 -2.04 -16.84 -2.01
N ALA A 45 -1.70 -15.56 -1.93
CA ALA A 45 -2.52 -14.50 -2.52
C ALA A 45 -1.98 -14.13 -3.90
N VAL A 46 -2.86 -14.12 -4.89
CA VAL A 46 -2.55 -13.77 -6.28
C VAL A 46 -3.34 -12.54 -6.70
N TYR A 47 -2.65 -11.51 -7.16
CA TYR A 47 -3.24 -10.27 -7.61
C TYR A 47 -3.45 -10.29 -9.13
N LYS A 48 -4.68 -9.99 -9.57
CA LYS A 48 -5.09 -9.91 -11.00
C LYS A 48 -4.65 -11.11 -11.85
N ASN A 49 -4.53 -12.29 -11.27
CA ASN A 49 -4.03 -13.52 -11.92
C ASN A 49 -2.63 -13.38 -12.55
N THR A 50 -1.85 -12.39 -12.13
CA THR A 50 -0.53 -12.10 -12.72
C THR A 50 0.61 -12.16 -11.72
N SER A 51 0.36 -11.86 -10.44
CA SER A 51 1.43 -11.69 -9.47
C SER A 51 1.11 -12.36 -8.14
N ILE A 52 2.05 -13.13 -7.62
CA ILE A 52 2.00 -13.60 -6.24
C ILE A 52 2.36 -12.42 -5.33
N VAL A 53 1.42 -12.02 -4.48
CA VAL A 53 1.57 -10.84 -3.62
C VAL A 53 1.80 -11.17 -2.15
N ALA A 54 1.37 -12.36 -1.71
CA ALA A 54 1.67 -12.85 -0.38
C ALA A 54 1.68 -14.38 -0.34
N LEU A 55 2.36 -14.94 0.65
CA LEU A 55 2.35 -16.36 0.94
C LEU A 55 2.47 -16.60 2.44
N TRP A 56 1.70 -17.56 2.93
CA TRP A 56 1.66 -17.93 4.35
C TRP A 56 1.79 -19.46 4.51
N PRO A 57 2.41 -19.92 5.61
CA PRO A 57 2.50 -21.32 5.91
C PRO A 57 1.14 -21.88 6.32
N GLY A 58 0.71 -23.00 5.71
CA GLY A 58 -0.55 -23.67 6.03
C GLY A 58 -1.77 -22.87 5.57
N VAL A 59 -2.90 -23.05 6.26
CA VAL A 59 -4.16 -22.36 5.98
C VAL A 59 -4.11 -20.97 6.62
N HIS A 60 -4.35 -19.93 5.81
CA HIS A 60 -4.47 -18.56 6.23
C HIS A 60 -5.72 -17.94 5.59
N LEU A 61 -6.61 -17.38 6.40
CA LEU A 61 -7.92 -16.93 5.94
C LEU A 61 -8.08 -15.42 5.92
N ASN A 62 -7.15 -14.69 6.54
CA ASN A 62 -7.21 -13.23 6.56
C ASN A 62 -6.72 -12.65 5.24
N ALA A 63 -7.54 -11.85 4.60
CA ALA A 63 -7.18 -11.09 3.39
C ALA A 63 -7.89 -9.73 3.47
N TYR A 64 -7.15 -8.69 3.78
CA TYR A 64 -7.70 -7.35 3.99
C TYR A 64 -7.32 -6.39 2.89
N GLY A 65 -8.24 -5.48 2.59
CA GLY A 65 -7.99 -4.25 1.86
C GLY A 65 -8.14 -3.04 2.77
N VAL A 66 -7.50 -1.94 2.42
CA VAL A 66 -7.68 -0.65 3.11
C VAL A 66 -8.11 0.41 2.12
N ALA A 67 -9.24 1.06 2.39
CA ALA A 67 -9.66 2.28 1.72
C ALA A 67 -9.17 3.48 2.52
N VAL A 68 -8.52 4.44 1.84
CA VAL A 68 -7.89 5.60 2.45
C VAL A 68 -8.41 6.88 1.82
N ASP A 69 -8.82 7.83 2.62
CA ASP A 69 -9.08 9.21 2.21
C ASP A 69 -7.99 10.12 2.81
N VAL A 70 -7.18 10.72 1.95
CA VAL A 70 -6.14 11.69 2.35
C VAL A 70 -6.65 13.09 2.13
N GLY A 71 -7.42 13.58 3.09
CA GLY A 71 -7.85 14.98 3.12
C GLY A 71 -6.72 15.91 3.55
N SER A 72 -6.89 17.21 3.26
CA SER A 72 -5.95 18.26 3.70
C SER A 72 -5.88 18.40 5.22
N THR A 73 -6.98 18.13 5.92
CA THR A 73 -7.11 18.27 7.38
C THR A 73 -7.12 16.93 8.10
N THR A 74 -7.78 15.94 7.53
CA THR A 74 -7.99 14.63 8.15
C THR A 74 -7.60 13.52 7.19
N VAL A 75 -6.95 12.50 7.72
CA VAL A 75 -6.69 11.24 7.02
C VAL A 75 -7.55 10.17 7.66
N ALA A 76 -8.35 9.48 6.85
CA ALA A 76 -9.22 8.40 7.30
C ALA A 76 -8.89 7.08 6.60
N VAL A 77 -8.99 5.97 7.33
CA VAL A 77 -8.77 4.62 6.79
C VAL A 77 -9.89 3.69 7.23
N HIS A 78 -10.27 2.79 6.32
CA HIS A 78 -11.26 1.75 6.54
C HIS A 78 -10.65 0.41 6.14
N LEU A 79 -10.53 -0.51 7.09
CA LEU A 79 -10.09 -1.88 6.85
C LEU A 79 -11.28 -2.72 6.41
N CYS A 80 -11.15 -3.37 5.27
CA CYS A 80 -12.20 -4.19 4.69
C CYS A 80 -11.72 -5.63 4.54
N ASP A 81 -12.61 -6.59 4.78
CA ASP A 81 -12.40 -7.98 4.38
C ASP A 81 -12.58 -8.10 2.87
N LEU A 82 -11.55 -8.58 2.16
CA LEU A 82 -11.59 -8.71 0.70
C LEU A 82 -12.50 -9.84 0.21
N SER A 83 -12.88 -10.77 1.09
CA SER A 83 -13.79 -11.87 0.73
C SER A 83 -15.27 -11.48 0.81
N SER A 84 -15.64 -10.62 1.76
CA SER A 84 -17.02 -10.20 2.00
C SER A 84 -17.30 -8.76 1.55
N GLY A 85 -16.29 -7.92 1.48
CA GLY A 85 -16.42 -6.47 1.29
C GLY A 85 -16.86 -5.72 2.55
N GLU A 86 -16.93 -6.38 3.69
CA GLU A 86 -17.35 -5.76 4.95
C GLU A 86 -16.25 -4.86 5.52
N VAL A 87 -16.64 -3.69 6.02
CA VAL A 87 -15.75 -2.80 6.77
C VAL A 87 -15.61 -3.31 8.20
N LEU A 88 -14.44 -3.79 8.55
CA LEU A 88 -14.15 -4.43 9.84
C LEU A 88 -13.68 -3.43 10.91
N ALA A 89 -12.94 -2.40 10.49
CA ALA A 89 -12.39 -1.40 11.40
C ALA A 89 -12.20 -0.07 10.67
N SER A 90 -12.19 1.01 11.44
CA SER A 90 -11.93 2.35 10.92
C SER A 90 -11.08 3.14 11.90
N ALA A 91 -10.22 3.98 11.38
CA ALA A 91 -9.44 4.93 12.16
C ALA A 91 -9.24 6.22 11.36
N SER A 92 -9.03 7.31 12.08
CA SER A 92 -8.68 8.60 11.46
C SER A 92 -7.75 9.38 12.36
N MET A 93 -7.02 10.31 11.78
CA MET A 93 -6.19 11.25 12.49
C MET A 93 -6.11 12.58 11.76
N MET A 94 -5.71 13.62 12.46
CA MET A 94 -5.38 14.90 11.83
C MET A 94 -4.21 14.70 10.87
N ASN A 95 -4.32 15.28 9.66
CA ASN A 95 -3.24 15.21 8.69
C ASN A 95 -1.98 15.91 9.25
N PRO A 96 -0.87 15.19 9.48
CA PRO A 96 0.32 15.77 10.11
C PRO A 96 1.01 16.84 9.23
N GLN A 97 0.62 16.95 7.96
CA GLN A 97 1.13 17.98 7.07
C GLN A 97 0.59 19.39 7.40
N ILE A 98 -0.42 19.52 8.29
CA ILE A 98 -0.93 20.81 8.79
C ILE A 98 0.19 21.66 9.40
N ARG A 99 1.19 21.04 10.01
CA ARG A 99 2.36 21.76 10.57
C ARG A 99 3.19 22.51 9.53
N PHE A 100 3.09 22.15 8.24
CA PHE A 100 3.77 22.82 7.13
C PHE A 100 2.90 23.87 6.44
N GLY A 101 1.59 23.82 6.67
CA GLY A 101 0.60 24.74 6.12
C GLY A 101 -0.82 24.26 6.39
N GLU A 102 -1.69 25.17 6.84
CA GLU A 102 -3.08 24.85 7.19
C GLU A 102 -3.90 24.48 5.95
N ASP A 103 -3.61 25.13 4.83
CA ASP A 103 -4.26 24.89 3.53
C ASP A 103 -3.26 24.35 2.48
N LEU A 104 -3.79 23.98 1.33
CA LEU A 104 -3.01 23.38 0.25
C LEU A 104 -1.97 24.35 -0.32
N MET A 105 -2.33 25.61 -0.49
CA MET A 105 -1.44 26.63 -1.08
C MET A 105 -0.31 27.01 -0.12
N SER A 106 -0.58 27.04 1.18
CA SER A 106 0.43 27.23 2.21
C SER A 106 1.48 26.12 2.17
N ARG A 107 1.05 24.87 1.92
CA ARG A 107 1.97 23.72 1.77
C ARG A 107 2.84 23.83 0.52
N VAL A 108 2.25 24.22 -0.62
CA VAL A 108 3.01 24.48 -1.84
C VAL A 108 4.03 25.61 -1.60
N SER A 109 3.60 26.69 -0.95
CA SER A 109 4.50 27.80 -0.60
C SER A 109 5.63 27.35 0.32
N TYR A 110 5.36 26.46 1.26
CA TYR A 110 6.39 25.86 2.12
C TYR A 110 7.44 25.10 1.27
N VAL A 111 7.01 24.28 0.32
CA VAL A 111 7.92 23.55 -0.58
C VAL A 111 8.77 24.53 -1.40
N MET A 112 8.18 25.60 -1.92
CA MET A 112 8.92 26.62 -2.68
C MET A 112 10.04 27.28 -1.88
N MET A 113 9.85 27.44 -0.56
CA MET A 113 10.82 28.11 0.33
C MET A 113 11.81 27.13 0.98
N HIS A 114 11.51 25.83 1.00
CA HIS A 114 12.30 24.82 1.69
C HIS A 114 12.65 23.67 0.74
N PRO A 115 13.90 23.50 0.33
CA PRO A 115 14.30 22.47 -0.64
C PRO A 115 13.92 21.05 -0.27
N GLU A 116 13.89 20.71 1.03
CA GLU A 116 13.49 19.39 1.55
C GLU A 116 12.00 19.29 1.90
N GLY A 117 11.23 20.38 1.73
CA GLY A 117 9.84 20.47 2.19
C GLY A 117 8.93 19.39 1.61
N ALA A 118 9.06 19.06 0.34
CA ALA A 118 8.30 17.98 -0.28
C ALA A 118 8.62 16.62 0.33
N ALA A 119 9.90 16.32 0.56
CA ALA A 119 10.35 15.07 1.17
C ALA A 119 9.86 14.95 2.63
N GLU A 120 9.91 16.03 3.41
CA GLU A 120 9.41 16.08 4.79
C GLU A 120 7.91 15.80 4.86
N MET A 121 7.12 16.43 3.98
CA MET A 121 5.67 16.20 3.90
C MET A 121 5.34 14.79 3.46
N THR A 122 6.09 14.25 2.47
CA THR A 122 5.97 12.86 2.02
C THR A 122 6.23 11.88 3.15
N ALA A 123 7.32 12.05 3.89
CA ALA A 123 7.65 11.21 5.02
C ALA A 123 6.58 11.29 6.13
N SER A 124 6.07 12.48 6.38
CA SER A 124 5.06 12.74 7.40
C SER A 124 3.73 12.02 7.09
N ILE A 125 3.22 12.12 5.87
CA ILE A 125 1.95 11.46 5.49
C ILE A 125 2.11 9.92 5.43
N ARG A 126 3.23 9.42 4.91
CA ARG A 126 3.51 7.98 4.87
C ARG A 126 3.63 7.38 6.28
N GLY A 127 4.27 8.09 7.20
CA GLY A 127 4.32 7.71 8.62
C GLY A 127 2.93 7.60 9.24
N ALA A 128 2.10 8.61 9.03
CA ALA A 128 0.72 8.63 9.53
C ALA A 128 -0.13 7.47 8.98
N LEU A 129 0.03 7.13 7.71
CA LEU A 129 -0.66 5.99 7.10
C LEU A 129 -0.20 4.67 7.72
N ASN A 130 1.11 4.51 7.97
CA ASN A 130 1.63 3.31 8.65
C ASN A 130 1.03 3.13 10.04
N ASP A 131 0.94 4.21 10.82
CA ASP A 131 0.34 4.19 12.16
C ASP A 131 -1.16 3.83 12.09
N LEU A 132 -1.90 4.39 11.12
CA LEU A 132 -3.30 4.09 10.92
C LEU A 132 -3.53 2.63 10.49
N PHE A 133 -2.70 2.08 9.59
CA PHE A 133 -2.78 0.67 9.17
C PHE A 133 -2.51 -0.28 10.33
N ALA A 134 -1.49 0.00 11.12
CA ALA A 134 -1.21 -0.78 12.32
C ALA A 134 -2.36 -0.72 13.33
N ASN A 135 -2.99 0.45 13.48
CA ASN A 135 -4.13 0.64 14.37
C ASN A 135 -5.34 -0.20 13.92
N VAL A 136 -5.77 -0.11 12.65
CA VAL A 136 -6.94 -0.87 12.17
C VAL A 136 -6.69 -2.37 12.15
N ALA A 137 -5.49 -2.84 11.80
CA ALA A 137 -5.12 -4.24 11.89
C ALA A 137 -5.21 -4.78 13.33
N LYS A 138 -4.74 -4.00 14.30
CA LYS A 138 -4.83 -4.35 15.74
C LYS A 138 -6.27 -4.45 16.22
N GLN A 139 -7.20 -3.60 15.74
CA GLN A 139 -8.61 -3.64 16.13
C GLN A 139 -9.27 -4.98 15.78
N VAL A 140 -8.90 -5.61 14.67
CA VAL A 140 -9.42 -6.91 14.22
C VAL A 140 -8.57 -8.09 14.68
N LYS A 141 -7.53 -7.85 15.50
CA LYS A 141 -6.55 -8.87 15.93
C LYS A 141 -5.81 -9.51 14.74
N GLY A 142 -5.75 -8.80 13.61
CA GLY A 142 -5.02 -9.17 12.41
C GLY A 142 -3.60 -8.60 12.41
N ALA A 143 -2.84 -8.98 11.42
CA ALA A 143 -1.50 -8.45 11.15
C ALA A 143 -1.55 -7.43 10.00
N VAL A 144 -0.61 -6.50 9.98
CA VAL A 144 -0.47 -5.54 8.87
C VAL A 144 -0.14 -6.26 7.56
N GLU A 145 0.55 -7.39 7.66
CA GLU A 145 0.91 -8.28 6.54
C GLU A 145 -0.30 -8.95 5.88
N ASP A 146 -1.47 -8.92 6.54
CA ASP A 146 -2.74 -9.41 5.98
C ASP A 146 -3.43 -8.36 5.08
N ILE A 147 -2.93 -7.11 5.08
CA ILE A 147 -3.40 -6.05 4.18
C ILE A 147 -2.74 -6.26 2.82
N LEU A 148 -3.53 -6.69 1.83
CA LEU A 148 -3.04 -7.06 0.50
C LEU A 148 -3.24 -5.97 -0.54
N GLU A 149 -4.19 -5.06 -0.29
CA GLU A 149 -4.54 -3.99 -1.22
C GLU A 149 -4.82 -2.69 -0.47
N ILE A 150 -4.39 -1.57 -1.04
CA ILE A 150 -4.71 -0.22 -0.56
C ILE A 150 -5.29 0.56 -1.72
N THR A 151 -6.52 1.03 -1.57
CA THR A 151 -7.13 2.01 -2.47
C THR A 151 -7.12 3.36 -1.78
N LEU A 152 -6.57 4.38 -2.45
CA LEU A 152 -6.38 5.68 -1.86
C LEU A 152 -6.97 6.77 -2.75
N VAL A 153 -7.72 7.68 -2.13
CA VAL A 153 -8.21 8.91 -2.77
C VAL A 153 -7.58 10.13 -2.10
N ALA A 154 -7.25 11.14 -2.90
CA ALA A 154 -6.64 12.37 -2.44
C ALA A 154 -6.90 13.50 -3.45
N ASN A 155 -6.83 14.76 -3.01
CA ASN A 155 -6.73 15.85 -3.98
C ASN A 155 -5.35 15.84 -4.68
N PRO A 156 -5.20 16.52 -5.82
CA PRO A 156 -3.95 16.46 -6.60
C PRO A 156 -2.67 16.78 -5.82
N ILE A 157 -2.70 17.79 -4.94
CA ILE A 157 -1.51 18.17 -4.13
C ILE A 157 -1.16 17.05 -3.13
N MET A 158 -2.16 16.51 -2.43
CA MET A 158 -1.93 15.40 -1.50
C MET A 158 -1.46 14.14 -2.20
N HIS A 159 -2.00 13.87 -3.39
CA HIS A 159 -1.56 12.77 -4.24
C HIS A 159 -0.08 12.90 -4.65
N HIS A 160 0.33 14.08 -5.14
CA HIS A 160 1.73 14.33 -5.50
C HIS A 160 2.65 14.16 -4.29
N LEU A 161 2.31 14.77 -3.15
CA LEU A 161 3.09 14.64 -1.92
C LEU A 161 3.18 13.21 -1.41
N LEU A 162 2.11 12.41 -1.52
CA LEU A 162 2.13 11.00 -1.13
C LEU A 162 3.09 10.19 -2.02
N LEU A 163 3.07 10.43 -3.32
CA LEU A 163 3.96 9.78 -4.29
C LEU A 163 5.41 10.26 -4.22
N GLY A 164 5.67 11.38 -3.54
CA GLY A 164 6.98 12.02 -3.50
C GLY A 164 7.26 12.86 -4.73
N ILE A 165 6.20 13.34 -5.40
CA ILE A 165 6.26 14.24 -6.55
C ILE A 165 6.19 15.69 -6.03
N ASP A 166 7.04 16.56 -6.55
CA ASP A 166 7.06 17.98 -6.23
C ASP A 166 5.74 18.64 -6.66
N PRO A 167 4.99 19.29 -5.74
CA PRO A 167 3.72 19.92 -6.06
C PRO A 167 3.84 21.39 -6.51
N VAL A 168 5.03 21.95 -6.67
CA VAL A 168 5.24 23.39 -6.88
C VAL A 168 4.48 23.90 -8.11
N GLU A 169 4.51 23.17 -9.22
CA GLU A 169 3.81 23.53 -10.45
C GLU A 169 2.28 23.61 -10.29
N LEU A 170 1.73 22.95 -9.26
CA LEU A 170 0.31 23.07 -8.88
C LEU A 170 -0.03 24.36 -8.16
N GLY A 171 0.98 25.11 -7.70
CA GLY A 171 0.80 26.37 -6.96
C GLY A 171 0.62 27.61 -7.82
N GLY A 172 0.80 27.52 -9.13
CA GLY A 172 0.73 28.65 -10.06
C GLY A 172 0.16 28.29 -11.42
N ALA A 173 -0.39 29.27 -12.13
CA ALA A 173 -0.88 29.03 -13.49
C ALA A 173 0.25 28.53 -14.39
N PRO A 174 0.03 27.48 -15.21
CA PRO A 174 -1.26 26.84 -15.56
C PRO A 174 -1.73 25.71 -14.61
N PHE A 175 -1.21 25.59 -13.38
CA PHE A 175 -1.54 24.54 -12.40
C PHE A 175 -1.25 23.14 -12.96
N ALA A 176 -0.03 22.95 -13.48
CA ALA A 176 0.35 21.73 -14.20
C ALA A 176 0.44 20.52 -13.25
N LEU A 177 -0.28 19.46 -13.61
CA LEU A 177 -0.21 18.15 -12.96
C LEU A 177 0.89 17.31 -13.60
N THR A 178 1.67 16.60 -12.80
CA THR A 178 2.56 15.54 -13.33
C THR A 178 1.72 14.39 -13.86
N THR A 179 0.58 14.09 -13.19
CA THR A 179 -0.40 13.09 -13.62
C THR A 179 -1.77 13.42 -13.06
N ASP A 180 -2.79 13.15 -13.85
CA ASP A 180 -4.21 13.16 -13.49
C ASP A 180 -4.83 11.76 -13.50
N ALA A 181 -4.01 10.74 -13.81
CA ALA A 181 -4.44 9.36 -13.89
C ALA A 181 -4.30 8.63 -12.55
N ALA A 182 -5.15 7.64 -12.35
CA ALA A 182 -4.95 6.66 -11.30
C ALA A 182 -3.60 5.93 -11.49
N ILE A 183 -2.82 5.84 -10.44
CA ILE A 183 -1.51 5.19 -10.47
C ILE A 183 -1.55 3.95 -9.60
N GLU A 184 -1.09 2.84 -10.17
CA GLU A 184 -0.90 1.58 -9.46
C GLU A 184 0.60 1.42 -9.15
N VAL A 185 0.93 1.32 -7.87
CA VAL A 185 2.32 1.16 -7.40
C VAL A 185 2.39 0.08 -6.33
N ALA A 186 3.53 -0.59 -6.24
CA ALA A 186 3.78 -1.46 -5.10
C ALA A 186 3.85 -0.62 -3.81
N ALA A 187 3.17 -1.02 -2.75
CA ALA A 187 3.13 -0.27 -1.50
C ALA A 187 4.52 0.03 -0.93
N ARG A 188 5.47 -0.90 -1.12
CA ARG A 188 6.89 -0.71 -0.77
C ARG A 188 7.57 0.45 -1.52
N ALA A 189 7.10 0.81 -2.72
CA ALA A 189 7.66 1.93 -3.48
C ALA A 189 7.26 3.29 -2.90
N VAL A 190 6.16 3.34 -2.15
CA VAL A 190 5.66 4.53 -1.47
C VAL A 190 5.84 4.49 0.05
N SER A 191 6.42 3.40 0.58
CA SER A 191 6.72 3.23 2.01
C SER A 191 8.23 3.22 2.23
N TYR A 192 8.76 4.25 2.87
CA TYR A 192 10.19 4.36 3.20
C TYR A 192 10.64 3.42 4.32
N THR A 193 9.71 2.89 5.13
CA THR A 193 10.03 2.04 6.28
C THR A 193 8.91 1.06 6.60
N HIS A 194 9.21 -0.22 6.63
CA HIS A 194 8.49 -1.31 7.32
C HIS A 194 7.15 -1.83 6.76
N LEU A 195 6.50 -1.20 5.80
CA LEU A 195 5.37 -1.85 5.13
C LEU A 195 5.88 -2.71 3.96
N THR A 196 5.96 -3.99 4.20
CA THR A 196 6.15 -5.01 3.17
C THR A 196 4.83 -5.34 2.46
N LEU A 197 4.00 -4.35 2.22
CA LEU A 197 2.75 -4.55 1.49
C LEU A 197 3.06 -4.82 0.03
N PRO A 198 2.56 -5.92 -0.52
CA PRO A 198 2.95 -6.38 -1.85
C PRO A 198 2.42 -5.50 -2.98
N THR A 199 1.25 -4.88 -2.82
CA THR A 199 0.63 -4.05 -3.86
C THR A 199 -0.27 -2.99 -3.25
N SER A 200 -0.31 -1.80 -3.86
CA SER A 200 -1.35 -0.80 -3.60
C SER A 200 -1.75 -0.13 -4.90
N SER A 201 -3.05 0.02 -5.09
CA SER A 201 -3.61 0.85 -6.14
C SER A 201 -3.91 2.22 -5.55
N VAL A 202 -3.30 3.26 -6.09
CA VAL A 202 -3.63 4.63 -5.74
C VAL A 202 -4.57 5.16 -6.80
N VAL A 203 -5.83 5.39 -6.42
CA VAL A 203 -6.86 5.94 -7.30
C VAL A 203 -7.02 7.42 -6.96
N LEU A 204 -7.03 8.28 -7.99
CA LEU A 204 -7.34 9.71 -7.87
C LEU A 204 -8.84 9.94 -7.89
#